data_e31335eec4dbd396ac483675f31749f0
#
_entry.id   e31335eec4dbd396ac483675f31749f0
#
_cell.length_a   1.000
_cell.length_b   1.000
_cell.length_c   1.000
_cell.angle_alpha   90.00
_cell.angle_beta   90.00
_cell.angle_gamma   90.00
#
_symmetry.space_group_name_H-M   'P 1'
#
loop_
_entity.id
_entity.type
_entity.pdbx_description
1 polymer ?
#
loop_
_entity_poly.entity_id
_entity_poly.type
_entity_poly.pdbx_seq_one_letter_code
_entity_poly.pdbx_strand_id
1 'polypeptide(L)'
;MLGPYTPANVEFAKAQGFTNMILDGGSGSTLNASSIGDAQVEQVRATLQKAPMHVSAFQVTQNHIEADPQRRERENAYFVKAIELAGKLGVPYIGTASGKDPSKPFQQQIDEIVRVYNEKYFPACERNHVRILWEPWPEGPNLATSPVGFDALFKGFGNSPYVGLQYDPSHLVRQFMDPIQTARDFADKIYDVHLKDTEILWPVLRAGGINPVNDASWWRYRIPGMGSISWREFFSVLQGAGYTGAMSVEQEDPLYGADNNPGPDFSSDFKMGFIMAKRYLTQYVPSA
;
A
#
# COMPACT_ATOMS: atom_id res chain seq x y z
N MET A 1 -3.93 4.43 -9.34
CA MET A 1 -4.76 5.03 -8.25
C MET A 1 -5.07 3.98 -7.20
N LEU A 2 -5.07 4.35 -5.93
CA LEU A 2 -5.52 3.49 -4.83
C LEU A 2 -6.93 3.90 -4.37
N GLY A 3 -7.82 2.93 -4.12
CA GLY A 3 -9.14 3.19 -3.55
C GLY A 3 -10.14 2.05 -3.68
N PRO A 4 -11.37 2.25 -3.20
CA PRO A 4 -12.42 1.25 -3.28
C PRO A 4 -12.86 0.97 -4.72
N TYR A 5 -13.18 -0.28 -4.99
CA TYR A 5 -13.80 -0.65 -6.26
C TYR A 5 -15.25 -0.14 -6.31
N THR A 6 -15.52 0.73 -7.28
CA THR A 6 -16.86 1.01 -7.79
C THR A 6 -16.78 1.21 -9.30
N PRO A 7 -17.84 0.95 -10.07
CA PRO A 7 -17.86 1.29 -11.49
C PRO A 7 -17.58 2.78 -11.76
N ALA A 8 -18.05 3.67 -10.88
CA ALA A 8 -17.83 5.11 -11.01
C ALA A 8 -16.35 5.50 -10.84
N ASN A 9 -15.64 4.88 -9.88
CA ASN A 9 -14.21 5.11 -9.68
C ASN A 9 -13.38 4.56 -10.84
N VAL A 10 -13.75 3.40 -11.39
CA VAL A 10 -13.09 2.82 -12.57
C VAL A 10 -13.27 3.72 -13.80
N GLU A 11 -14.50 4.21 -14.05
CA GLU A 11 -14.76 5.15 -15.16
C GLU A 11 -14.02 6.47 -14.96
N PHE A 12 -13.96 6.99 -13.74
CA PHE A 12 -13.16 8.18 -13.44
C PHE A 12 -11.68 7.95 -13.73
N ALA A 13 -11.10 6.84 -13.25
CA ALA A 13 -9.71 6.48 -13.50
C ALA A 13 -9.40 6.44 -15.00
N LYS A 14 -10.24 5.74 -15.76
CA LYS A 14 -10.15 5.66 -17.23
C LYS A 14 -10.24 7.05 -17.88
N ALA A 15 -11.24 7.84 -17.52
CA ALA A 15 -11.46 9.17 -18.08
C ALA A 15 -10.27 10.12 -17.84
N GLN A 16 -9.57 9.94 -16.72
CA GLN A 16 -8.34 10.69 -16.42
C GLN A 16 -7.07 10.04 -17.01
N GLY A 17 -7.20 8.94 -17.76
CA GLY A 17 -6.08 8.24 -18.38
C GLY A 17 -5.16 7.54 -17.38
N PHE A 18 -5.67 7.08 -16.24
CA PHE A 18 -5.00 6.09 -15.42
C PHE A 18 -5.16 4.71 -16.05
N THR A 19 -4.11 3.92 -15.99
CA THR A 19 -4.08 2.56 -16.55
C THR A 19 -4.01 1.48 -15.49
N ASN A 20 -3.80 1.88 -14.22
CA ASN A 20 -3.65 0.99 -13.08
C ASN A 20 -4.41 1.47 -11.85
N MET A 21 -4.97 0.51 -11.10
CA MET A 21 -5.57 0.73 -9.79
C MET A 21 -4.99 -0.26 -8.77
N ILE A 22 -4.90 0.17 -7.52
CA ILE A 22 -4.87 -0.69 -6.33
C ILE A 22 -6.26 -0.60 -5.73
N LEU A 23 -6.86 -1.75 -5.43
CA LEU A 23 -8.23 -1.82 -4.93
C LEU A 23 -8.25 -2.21 -3.46
N ASP A 24 -9.11 -1.55 -2.67
CA ASP A 24 -9.37 -1.96 -1.29
C ASP A 24 -10.05 -3.33 -1.27
N GLY A 25 -9.40 -4.30 -0.65
CA GLY A 25 -9.85 -5.68 -0.46
C GLY A 25 -10.11 -6.03 1.01
N GLY A 26 -10.17 -5.04 1.91
CA GLY A 26 -10.46 -5.24 3.33
C GLY A 26 -11.85 -5.81 3.59
N SER A 27 -12.10 -6.32 4.79
CA SER A 27 -13.39 -6.93 5.17
C SER A 27 -14.59 -5.96 5.15
N GLY A 28 -14.32 -4.66 5.17
CA GLY A 28 -15.35 -3.60 5.03
C GLY A 28 -15.53 -3.07 3.62
N SER A 29 -14.74 -3.54 2.66
CA SER A 29 -14.74 -3.03 1.28
C SER A 29 -15.85 -3.64 0.42
N THR A 30 -16.05 -3.05 -0.76
CA THR A 30 -16.94 -3.59 -1.80
C THR A 30 -16.46 -4.94 -2.36
N LEU A 31 -15.16 -5.25 -2.18
CA LEU A 31 -14.52 -6.52 -2.58
C LEU A 31 -14.24 -7.42 -1.37
N ASN A 32 -15.18 -7.52 -0.45
CA ASN A 32 -15.03 -8.37 0.73
C ASN A 32 -14.94 -9.86 0.35
N ALA A 33 -13.75 -10.45 0.51
CA ALA A 33 -13.45 -11.83 0.13
C ALA A 33 -14.26 -12.90 0.89
N SER A 34 -14.91 -12.55 2.01
CA SER A 34 -15.76 -13.47 2.75
C SER A 34 -17.22 -13.52 2.26
N SER A 35 -17.65 -12.53 1.50
CA SER A 35 -19.06 -12.39 1.08
C SER A 35 -19.27 -12.23 -0.43
N ILE A 36 -18.22 -11.92 -1.21
CA ILE A 36 -18.32 -11.77 -2.65
C ILE A 36 -18.61 -13.12 -3.33
N GLY A 37 -19.65 -13.17 -4.15
CA GLY A 37 -19.99 -14.36 -4.92
C GLY A 37 -19.32 -14.38 -6.31
N ASP A 38 -19.24 -15.55 -6.94
CA ASP A 38 -18.59 -15.73 -8.24
C ASP A 38 -19.23 -14.85 -9.35
N ALA A 39 -20.55 -14.68 -9.35
CA ALA A 39 -21.24 -13.77 -10.29
C ALA A 39 -20.77 -12.32 -10.15
N GLN A 40 -20.54 -11.85 -8.93
CA GLN A 40 -20.04 -10.51 -8.66
C GLN A 40 -18.55 -10.39 -9.08
N VAL A 41 -17.75 -11.42 -8.86
CA VAL A 41 -16.35 -11.48 -9.34
C VAL A 41 -16.29 -11.32 -10.86
N GLU A 42 -17.16 -12.04 -11.61
CA GLU A 42 -17.23 -11.91 -13.07
C GLU A 42 -17.69 -10.52 -13.52
N GLN A 43 -18.61 -9.89 -12.79
CA GLN A 43 -19.03 -8.52 -13.06
C GLN A 43 -17.90 -7.51 -12.85
N VAL A 44 -17.11 -7.67 -11.77
CA VAL A 44 -15.90 -6.85 -11.51
C VAL A 44 -14.92 -7.01 -12.67
N ARG A 45 -14.61 -8.25 -13.04
CA ARG A 45 -13.70 -8.57 -14.15
C ARG A 45 -14.15 -7.91 -15.46
N ALA A 46 -15.41 -8.05 -15.80
CA ALA A 46 -15.98 -7.46 -17.02
C ALA A 46 -15.88 -5.93 -17.01
N THR A 47 -16.13 -5.29 -15.87
CA THR A 47 -16.00 -3.82 -15.70
C THR A 47 -14.56 -3.36 -15.93
N LEU A 48 -13.59 -4.04 -15.32
CA LEU A 48 -12.17 -3.71 -15.45
C LEU A 48 -11.67 -3.94 -16.90
N GLN A 49 -12.07 -5.02 -17.55
CA GLN A 49 -11.74 -5.30 -18.94
C GLN A 49 -12.31 -4.25 -19.90
N LYS A 50 -13.55 -3.82 -19.70
CA LYS A 50 -14.18 -2.77 -20.50
C LYS A 50 -13.48 -1.42 -20.36
N ALA A 51 -12.90 -1.16 -19.19
CA ALA A 51 -12.14 0.06 -18.91
C ALA A 51 -10.65 0.00 -19.32
N PRO A 52 -10.14 -1.08 -19.91
CA PRO A 52 -8.78 -1.65 -19.94
C PRO A 52 -7.94 -1.24 -18.72
N MET A 53 -8.51 -1.46 -17.53
CA MET A 53 -7.88 -1.10 -16.25
C MET A 53 -7.14 -2.31 -15.68
N HIS A 54 -5.83 -2.15 -15.48
CA HIS A 54 -5.03 -3.11 -14.74
C HIS A 54 -5.26 -2.93 -13.22
N VAL A 55 -5.22 -4.02 -12.47
CA VAL A 55 -5.20 -3.98 -11.00
C VAL A 55 -3.88 -4.58 -10.53
N SER A 56 -2.99 -3.74 -9.99
CA SER A 56 -1.66 -4.21 -9.55
C SER A 56 -1.72 -4.92 -8.21
N ALA A 57 -2.54 -4.43 -7.28
CA ALA A 57 -2.63 -5.01 -5.94
C ALA A 57 -4.03 -4.87 -5.33
N PHE A 58 -4.32 -5.73 -4.35
CA PHE A 58 -5.32 -5.48 -3.32
C PHE A 58 -4.66 -4.92 -2.08
N GLN A 59 -5.27 -3.91 -1.45
CA GLN A 59 -4.85 -3.41 -0.15
C GLN A 59 -5.69 -4.08 0.95
N VAL A 60 -5.04 -4.91 1.78
CA VAL A 60 -5.69 -5.67 2.86
C VAL A 60 -4.83 -5.57 4.12
N THR A 61 -5.00 -4.50 4.87
CA THR A 61 -4.21 -4.26 6.07
C THR A 61 -4.75 -5.03 7.26
N GLN A 62 -3.93 -5.92 7.82
CA GLN A 62 -4.27 -6.75 8.98
C GLN A 62 -3.08 -6.96 9.91
N ASN A 63 -3.36 -7.41 11.15
CA ASN A 63 -2.33 -7.85 12.09
C ASN A 63 -2.18 -9.38 12.06
N HIS A 64 -1.21 -9.87 11.33
CA HIS A 64 -1.00 -11.31 11.14
C HIS A 64 -0.56 -12.07 12.40
N ILE A 65 -0.05 -11.36 13.41
CA ILE A 65 0.36 -11.91 14.71
C ILE A 65 -0.36 -11.21 15.88
N GLU A 66 -1.62 -10.82 15.66
CA GLU A 66 -2.49 -10.23 16.68
C GLU A 66 -2.43 -11.02 18.00
N ALA A 67 -2.33 -10.30 19.13
CA ALA A 67 -2.18 -10.92 20.45
C ALA A 67 -3.41 -11.75 20.85
N ASP A 68 -4.62 -11.27 20.54
CA ASP A 68 -5.86 -12.04 20.74
C ASP A 68 -5.93 -13.23 19.76
N PRO A 69 -5.93 -14.49 20.25
CA PRO A 69 -5.88 -15.66 19.37
C PRO A 69 -7.11 -15.81 18.47
N GLN A 70 -8.29 -15.40 18.94
CA GLN A 70 -9.53 -15.53 18.15
C GLN A 70 -9.57 -14.49 17.05
N ARG A 71 -9.15 -13.26 17.35
CA ARG A 71 -9.03 -12.20 16.36
C ARG A 71 -7.97 -12.55 15.33
N ARG A 72 -6.80 -13.00 15.77
CA ARG A 72 -5.72 -13.46 14.90
C ARG A 72 -6.17 -14.55 13.92
N GLU A 73 -6.90 -15.56 14.40
CA GLU A 73 -7.38 -16.63 13.52
C GLU A 73 -8.40 -16.12 12.50
N ARG A 74 -9.33 -15.26 12.89
CA ARG A 74 -10.29 -14.64 11.95
C ARG A 74 -9.60 -13.78 10.89
N GLU A 75 -8.65 -12.95 11.30
CA GLU A 75 -7.92 -12.06 10.38
C GLU A 75 -7.06 -12.88 9.41
N ASN A 76 -6.35 -13.90 9.91
CA ASN A 76 -5.53 -14.76 9.06
C ASN A 76 -6.38 -15.59 8.09
N ALA A 77 -7.54 -16.10 8.53
CA ALA A 77 -8.47 -16.81 7.66
C ALA A 77 -9.05 -15.88 6.56
N TYR A 78 -9.35 -14.61 6.91
CA TYR A 78 -9.78 -13.62 5.93
C TYR A 78 -8.68 -13.34 4.90
N PHE A 79 -7.43 -13.19 5.35
CA PHE A 79 -6.31 -12.89 4.46
C PHE A 79 -6.07 -13.98 3.41
N VAL A 80 -6.23 -15.25 3.80
CA VAL A 80 -6.19 -16.38 2.86
C VAL A 80 -7.27 -16.24 1.77
N LYS A 81 -8.51 -15.92 2.16
CA LYS A 81 -9.58 -15.67 1.18
C LYS A 81 -9.32 -14.48 0.29
N ALA A 82 -8.68 -13.43 0.81
CA ALA A 82 -8.28 -12.28 0.01
C ALA A 82 -7.20 -12.63 -1.03
N ILE A 83 -6.24 -13.48 -0.68
CA ILE A 83 -5.26 -14.05 -1.64
C ILE A 83 -5.99 -14.85 -2.74
N GLU A 84 -6.96 -15.68 -2.39
CA GLU A 84 -7.75 -16.47 -3.35
C GLU A 84 -8.59 -15.57 -4.27
N LEU A 85 -9.20 -14.51 -3.73
CA LEU A 85 -9.93 -13.53 -4.52
C LEU A 85 -8.99 -12.75 -5.46
N ALA A 86 -7.81 -12.36 -5.00
CA ALA A 86 -6.79 -11.74 -5.84
C ALA A 86 -6.44 -12.63 -7.03
N GLY A 87 -6.19 -13.92 -6.80
CA GLY A 87 -5.95 -14.91 -7.86
C GLY A 87 -7.12 -15.04 -8.84
N LYS A 88 -8.36 -15.12 -8.33
CA LYS A 88 -9.57 -15.16 -9.18
C LYS A 88 -9.69 -13.94 -10.10
N LEU A 89 -9.28 -12.76 -9.64
CA LEU A 89 -9.32 -11.52 -10.43
C LEU A 89 -8.05 -11.27 -11.25
N GLY A 90 -7.05 -12.14 -11.14
CA GLY A 90 -5.77 -11.99 -11.83
C GLY A 90 -4.91 -10.86 -11.26
N VAL A 91 -5.10 -10.51 -9.99
CA VAL A 91 -4.33 -9.49 -9.28
C VAL A 91 -3.06 -10.12 -8.69
N PRO A 92 -1.85 -9.67 -9.09
CA PRO A 92 -0.61 -10.35 -8.73
C PRO A 92 -0.13 -10.09 -7.31
N TYR A 93 -0.60 -9.02 -6.67
CA TYR A 93 -0.09 -8.60 -5.36
C TYR A 93 -1.20 -8.34 -4.36
N ILE A 94 -0.87 -8.54 -3.08
CA ILE A 94 -1.68 -8.13 -1.95
C ILE A 94 -0.82 -7.28 -1.00
N GLY A 95 -1.16 -5.99 -0.86
CA GLY A 95 -0.51 -5.04 0.02
C GLY A 95 -1.04 -5.17 1.45
N THR A 96 -0.14 -5.16 2.43
CA THR A 96 -0.51 -5.30 3.85
C THR A 96 0.56 -4.76 4.79
N ALA A 97 0.27 -4.69 6.10
CA ALA A 97 1.26 -4.60 7.15
C ALA A 97 1.91 -5.97 7.42
N SER A 98 3.13 -6.01 7.94
CA SER A 98 3.81 -7.31 8.20
C SER A 98 3.26 -8.07 9.41
N GLY A 99 2.60 -7.38 10.33
CA GLY A 99 2.20 -7.85 11.64
C GLY A 99 3.07 -7.27 12.76
N LYS A 100 2.49 -7.13 13.98
CA LYS A 100 3.17 -6.64 15.18
C LYS A 100 2.48 -7.12 16.44
N ASP A 101 3.25 -7.57 17.42
CA ASP A 101 2.82 -7.84 18.79
C ASP A 101 3.81 -7.19 19.76
N PRO A 102 3.53 -5.97 20.26
CA PRO A 102 4.46 -5.22 21.11
C PRO A 102 4.74 -5.89 22.47
N SER A 103 4.00 -6.92 22.85
CA SER A 103 4.27 -7.71 24.06
C SER A 103 5.45 -8.66 23.91
N LYS A 104 5.93 -8.91 22.67
CA LYS A 104 7.01 -9.84 22.36
C LYS A 104 8.30 -9.14 21.97
N PRO A 105 9.47 -9.72 22.29
CA PRO A 105 10.75 -9.26 21.75
C PRO A 105 10.75 -9.27 20.22
N PHE A 106 11.51 -8.34 19.61
CA PHE A 106 11.55 -8.14 18.16
C PHE A 106 11.79 -9.44 17.37
N GLN A 107 12.81 -10.24 17.76
CA GLN A 107 13.12 -11.49 17.05
C GLN A 107 11.97 -12.50 17.14
N GLN A 108 11.29 -12.62 18.28
CA GLN A 108 10.15 -13.53 18.43
C GLN A 108 8.97 -13.12 17.53
N GLN A 109 8.78 -11.82 17.31
CA GLN A 109 7.77 -11.35 16.37
C GLN A 109 8.12 -11.74 14.93
N ILE A 110 9.40 -11.59 14.52
CA ILE A 110 9.87 -12.03 13.20
C ILE A 110 9.62 -13.53 13.03
N ASP A 111 10.03 -14.35 14.00
CA ASP A 111 9.89 -15.82 13.93
C ASP A 111 8.40 -16.22 13.81
N GLU A 112 7.51 -15.53 14.52
CA GLU A 112 6.08 -15.79 14.44
C GLU A 112 5.46 -15.36 13.11
N ILE A 113 5.84 -14.18 12.59
CA ILE A 113 5.41 -13.73 11.25
C ILE A 113 5.84 -14.76 10.20
N VAL A 114 7.10 -15.17 10.23
CA VAL A 114 7.65 -16.18 9.29
C VAL A 114 6.86 -17.50 9.38
N ARG A 115 6.57 -17.95 10.60
CA ARG A 115 5.78 -19.16 10.81
C ARG A 115 4.36 -19.05 10.23
N VAL A 116 3.64 -17.96 10.54
CA VAL A 116 2.27 -17.74 10.06
C VAL A 116 2.21 -17.68 8.54
N TYR A 117 3.15 -16.96 7.91
CA TYR A 117 3.19 -16.83 6.45
C TYR A 117 3.49 -18.17 5.78
N ASN A 118 4.49 -18.92 6.28
CA ASN A 118 4.82 -20.25 5.72
C ASN A 118 3.67 -21.25 5.88
N GLU A 119 3.02 -21.27 7.04
CA GLU A 119 1.94 -22.25 7.32
C GLU A 119 0.62 -21.91 6.63
N LYS A 120 0.24 -20.62 6.56
CA LYS A 120 -1.10 -20.21 6.14
C LYS A 120 -1.14 -19.55 4.77
N TYR A 121 -0.16 -18.69 4.44
CA TYR A 121 -0.27 -17.80 3.27
C TYR A 121 0.47 -18.31 2.05
N PHE A 122 1.71 -18.76 2.18
CA PHE A 122 2.51 -19.18 1.03
C PHE A 122 1.89 -20.32 0.22
N PRO A 123 1.22 -21.32 0.84
CA PRO A 123 0.48 -22.30 0.05
C PRO A 123 -0.68 -21.70 -0.78
N ALA A 124 -1.33 -20.65 -0.27
CA ALA A 124 -2.36 -19.93 -1.02
C ALA A 124 -1.74 -19.04 -2.10
N CYS A 125 -0.63 -18.35 -1.80
CA CYS A 125 0.12 -17.54 -2.74
C CYS A 125 0.59 -18.36 -3.96
N GLU A 126 1.14 -19.54 -3.71
CA GLU A 126 1.61 -20.46 -4.76
C GLU A 126 0.47 -20.89 -5.69
N ARG A 127 -0.67 -21.36 -5.11
CA ARG A 127 -1.82 -21.82 -5.90
C ARG A 127 -2.46 -20.71 -6.73
N ASN A 128 -2.40 -19.46 -6.25
CA ASN A 128 -3.08 -18.32 -6.88
C ASN A 128 -2.13 -17.37 -7.62
N HIS A 129 -0.82 -17.66 -7.64
CA HIS A 129 0.20 -16.81 -8.26
C HIS A 129 0.23 -15.38 -7.70
N VAL A 130 0.01 -15.22 -6.39
CA VAL A 130 -0.04 -13.94 -5.68
C VAL A 130 1.19 -13.79 -4.80
N ARG A 131 1.71 -12.56 -4.65
CA ARG A 131 2.76 -12.20 -3.67
C ARG A 131 2.22 -11.25 -2.63
N ILE A 132 2.78 -11.30 -1.44
CA ILE A 132 2.46 -10.40 -0.33
C ILE A 132 3.49 -9.26 -0.32
N LEU A 133 3.02 -8.03 -0.33
CA LEU A 133 3.88 -6.86 -0.29
C LEU A 133 3.63 -6.07 1.00
N TRP A 134 4.71 -5.67 1.68
CA TRP A 134 4.61 -4.83 2.86
C TRP A 134 4.70 -3.37 2.47
N GLU A 135 3.71 -2.61 2.92
CA GLU A 135 3.75 -1.16 2.91
C GLU A 135 4.46 -0.66 4.17
N PRO A 136 5.39 0.32 4.10
CA PRO A 136 6.16 0.80 5.26
C PRO A 136 5.37 1.72 6.20
N TRP A 137 4.08 1.51 6.36
CA TRP A 137 3.17 2.29 7.20
C TRP A 137 3.47 2.09 8.70
N PRO A 138 3.97 3.13 9.44
CA PRO A 138 4.50 2.95 10.78
C PRO A 138 3.45 2.96 11.89
N GLU A 139 2.22 3.39 11.61
CA GLU A 139 1.14 3.47 12.61
C GLU A 139 0.40 2.16 12.78
N GLY A 140 0.50 1.28 11.80
CA GLY A 140 -0.19 0.00 11.80
C GLY A 140 0.54 -1.10 12.59
N PRO A 141 -0.04 -2.29 12.58
CA PRO A 141 0.57 -3.48 13.17
C PRO A 141 1.71 -3.99 12.28
N ASN A 142 2.81 -3.25 12.22
CA ASN A 142 3.83 -3.40 11.20
C ASN A 142 5.25 -3.37 11.77
N LEU A 143 6.10 -4.31 11.39
CA LEU A 143 7.54 -4.29 11.62
C LEU A 143 8.29 -3.84 10.36
N ALA A 144 7.68 -3.97 9.18
CA ALA A 144 8.24 -3.53 7.90
C ALA A 144 8.09 -2.00 7.72
N THR A 145 8.65 -1.20 8.63
CA THR A 145 8.49 0.26 8.63
C THR A 145 9.79 1.02 8.39
N SER A 146 10.90 0.28 8.27
CA SER A 146 12.25 0.85 8.17
C SER A 146 13.21 -0.16 7.55
N PRO A 147 14.40 0.24 7.07
CA PRO A 147 15.44 -0.68 6.59
C PRO A 147 15.76 -1.82 7.56
N VAL A 148 15.83 -1.53 8.86
CA VAL A 148 16.06 -2.56 9.89
C VAL A 148 14.96 -3.62 9.90
N GLY A 149 13.70 -3.19 9.80
CA GLY A 149 12.55 -4.11 9.72
C GLY A 149 12.54 -4.91 8.42
N PHE A 150 12.85 -4.28 7.29
CA PHE A 150 12.93 -4.95 5.98
C PHE A 150 14.01 -6.03 6.00
N ASP A 151 15.24 -5.71 6.42
CA ASP A 151 16.35 -6.66 6.49
C ASP A 151 16.01 -7.86 7.38
N ALA A 152 15.45 -7.61 8.57
CA ALA A 152 15.11 -8.68 9.50
C ALA A 152 14.05 -9.62 8.92
N LEU A 153 13.01 -9.07 8.28
CA LEU A 153 11.95 -9.88 7.66
C LEU A 153 12.45 -10.63 6.43
N PHE A 154 13.13 -9.97 5.48
CA PHE A 154 13.66 -10.66 4.31
C PHE A 154 14.64 -11.76 4.68
N LYS A 155 15.51 -11.53 5.67
CA LYS A 155 16.42 -12.55 6.21
C LYS A 155 15.64 -13.71 6.86
N GLY A 156 14.63 -13.40 7.67
CA GLY A 156 13.78 -14.40 8.31
C GLY A 156 13.07 -15.30 7.30
N PHE A 157 12.61 -14.73 6.18
CA PHE A 157 12.00 -15.47 5.07
C PHE A 157 12.99 -16.12 4.10
N GLY A 158 14.31 -16.04 4.33
CA GLY A 158 15.31 -16.59 3.42
C GLY A 158 15.22 -16.01 2.00
N ASN A 159 14.82 -14.76 1.86
CA ASN A 159 14.56 -14.10 0.58
C ASN A 159 13.49 -14.80 -0.27
N SER A 160 12.45 -15.35 0.36
CA SER A 160 11.32 -15.98 -0.34
C SER A 160 10.78 -15.10 -1.48
N PRO A 161 10.45 -15.68 -2.66
CA PRO A 161 9.87 -14.91 -3.76
C PRO A 161 8.42 -14.47 -3.52
N TYR A 162 7.78 -14.94 -2.44
CA TYR A 162 6.39 -14.62 -2.13
C TYR A 162 6.23 -13.32 -1.31
N VAL A 163 7.32 -12.66 -0.91
CA VAL A 163 7.27 -11.40 -0.18
C VAL A 163 8.08 -10.31 -0.87
N GLY A 164 7.65 -9.07 -0.70
CA GLY A 164 8.30 -7.89 -1.25
C GLY A 164 7.80 -6.60 -0.61
N LEU A 165 8.13 -5.47 -1.23
CA LEU A 165 7.69 -4.15 -0.79
C LEU A 165 6.66 -3.56 -1.75
N GLN A 166 5.59 -3.05 -1.19
CA GLN A 166 4.75 -2.01 -1.76
C GLN A 166 5.30 -0.69 -1.22
N TYR A 167 6.23 -0.11 -1.98
CA TYR A 167 7.07 0.95 -1.47
C TYR A 167 6.35 2.30 -1.49
N ASP A 168 6.16 2.88 -0.31
CA ASP A 168 5.65 4.23 -0.12
C ASP A 168 6.73 5.11 0.53
N PRO A 169 7.33 6.03 -0.23
CA PRO A 169 8.37 6.92 0.30
C PRO A 169 7.87 7.90 1.36
N SER A 170 6.57 8.22 1.37
CA SER A 170 5.99 9.21 2.28
C SER A 170 6.10 8.81 3.75
N HIS A 171 5.98 7.53 4.03
CA HIS A 171 6.07 6.97 5.38
C HIS A 171 7.49 7.09 5.97
N LEU A 172 8.51 7.08 5.12
CA LEU A 172 9.90 7.25 5.56
C LEU A 172 10.20 8.71 5.87
N VAL A 173 9.68 9.65 5.06
CA VAL A 173 9.87 11.10 5.28
C VAL A 173 9.39 11.52 6.66
N ARG A 174 8.19 11.10 7.08
CA ARG A 174 7.66 11.45 8.40
C ARG A 174 8.42 10.81 9.57
N GLN A 175 9.24 9.80 9.30
CA GLN A 175 10.14 9.19 10.28
C GLN A 175 11.57 9.73 10.18
N PHE A 176 11.82 10.75 9.35
CA PHE A 176 13.14 11.32 9.08
C PHE A 176 14.16 10.31 8.55
N MET A 177 13.69 9.29 7.85
CA MET A 177 14.54 8.39 7.07
C MET A 177 14.68 8.90 5.63
N ASP A 178 15.79 8.56 4.97
CA ASP A 178 16.00 8.90 3.57
C ASP A 178 15.21 7.93 2.66
N PRO A 179 14.11 8.38 2.02
CA PRO A 179 13.31 7.52 1.17
C PRO A 179 14.00 7.17 -0.15
N ILE A 180 14.94 7.99 -0.61
CA ILE A 180 15.65 7.78 -1.88
C ILE A 180 16.74 6.73 -1.69
N GLN A 181 17.54 6.87 -0.63
CA GLN A 181 18.56 5.87 -0.30
C GLN A 181 17.92 4.52 0.03
N THR A 182 16.84 4.49 0.80
CA THR A 182 16.10 3.26 1.10
C THR A 182 15.57 2.59 -0.17
N ALA A 183 15.00 3.36 -1.11
CA ALA A 183 14.56 2.81 -2.39
C ALA A 183 15.73 2.21 -3.19
N ARG A 184 16.92 2.81 -3.12
CA ARG A 184 18.14 2.29 -3.77
C ARG A 184 18.59 0.97 -3.17
N ASP A 185 18.59 0.89 -1.83
CA ASP A 185 19.09 -0.28 -1.09
C ASP A 185 18.17 -1.50 -1.26
N PHE A 186 16.87 -1.28 -1.46
CA PHE A 186 15.85 -2.33 -1.59
C PHE A 186 15.20 -2.41 -2.97
N ALA A 187 15.80 -1.83 -4.01
CA ALA A 187 15.20 -1.74 -5.34
C ALA A 187 14.77 -3.09 -5.92
N ASP A 188 15.52 -4.17 -5.64
CA ASP A 188 15.22 -5.54 -6.08
C ASP A 188 14.06 -6.20 -5.32
N LYS A 189 13.58 -5.56 -4.25
CA LYS A 189 12.44 -6.01 -3.43
C LYS A 189 11.17 -5.19 -3.67
N ILE A 190 11.25 -4.09 -4.42
CA ILE A 190 10.11 -3.23 -4.73
C ILE A 190 9.35 -3.80 -5.91
N TYR A 191 8.09 -4.20 -5.72
CA TYR A 191 7.23 -4.75 -6.76
C TYR A 191 6.04 -3.85 -7.10
N ASP A 192 5.66 -2.96 -6.20
CA ASP A 192 4.59 -1.97 -6.39
C ASP A 192 4.97 -0.68 -5.65
N VAL A 193 4.48 0.46 -6.09
CA VAL A 193 4.85 1.76 -5.54
C VAL A 193 3.62 2.62 -5.29
N HIS A 194 3.54 3.17 -4.08
CA HIS A 194 2.62 4.26 -3.78
C HIS A 194 3.26 5.61 -4.05
N LEU A 195 2.57 6.43 -4.82
CA LEU A 195 2.95 7.80 -5.13
C LEU A 195 2.17 8.73 -4.20
N LYS A 196 2.70 8.91 -3.01
CA LYS A 196 2.22 9.77 -1.93
C LYS A 196 3.37 10.59 -1.38
N ASP A 197 3.12 11.81 -0.99
CA ASP A 197 4.12 12.72 -0.43
C ASP A 197 3.85 13.01 1.05
N THR A 198 4.80 13.62 1.73
CA THR A 198 4.67 14.08 3.12
C THR A 198 5.25 15.47 3.26
N GLU A 199 4.46 16.38 3.81
CA GLU A 199 4.89 17.70 4.22
C GLU A 199 5.23 17.73 5.71
N ILE A 200 6.42 18.24 6.04
CA ILE A 200 6.82 18.51 7.43
C ILE A 200 6.45 19.96 7.76
N LEU A 201 5.58 20.14 8.72
CA LEU A 201 5.15 21.46 9.22
C LEU A 201 6.17 22.00 10.21
N TRP A 202 7.31 22.46 9.68
CA TRP A 202 8.47 22.91 10.47
C TRP A 202 8.15 23.90 11.60
N PRO A 203 7.24 24.89 11.43
CA PRO A 203 6.86 25.76 12.54
C PRO A 203 6.25 25.01 13.71
N VAL A 204 5.39 24.02 13.44
CA VAL A 204 4.75 23.18 14.48
C VAL A 204 5.77 22.28 15.14
N LEU A 205 6.60 21.61 14.33
CA LEU A 205 7.65 20.72 14.83
C LEU A 205 8.66 21.45 15.71
N ARG A 206 9.10 22.65 15.32
CA ARG A 206 10.04 23.45 16.12
C ARG A 206 9.46 23.93 17.45
N ALA A 207 8.15 24.20 17.49
CA ALA A 207 7.47 24.66 18.70
C ALA A 207 7.10 23.53 19.65
N GLY A 208 6.65 22.39 19.13
CA GLY A 208 6.07 21.28 19.91
C GLY A 208 6.94 20.01 19.98
N GLY A 209 7.96 19.90 19.12
CA GLY A 209 8.73 18.65 19.00
C GLY A 209 7.94 17.55 18.30
N ILE A 210 8.50 16.33 18.31
CA ILE A 210 7.88 15.14 17.67
C ILE A 210 6.69 14.59 18.47
N ASN A 211 6.58 14.93 19.76
CA ASN A 211 5.49 14.55 20.66
C ASN A 211 4.88 15.82 21.28
N PRO A 212 4.15 16.63 20.53
CA PRO A 212 3.61 17.89 21.03
C PRO A 212 2.55 17.66 22.12
N VAL A 213 2.60 18.45 23.18
CA VAL A 213 1.69 18.32 24.34
C VAL A 213 0.22 18.70 24.01
N ASN A 214 -0.02 19.34 22.89
CA ASN A 214 -1.33 19.80 22.44
C ASN A 214 -1.87 19.00 21.24
N ASP A 215 -1.34 17.82 21.00
CA ASP A 215 -1.72 16.91 19.91
C ASP A 215 -1.66 17.52 18.49
N ALA A 216 -0.94 18.63 18.31
CA ALA A 216 -0.80 19.27 17.01
C ALA A 216 0.05 18.43 16.07
N SER A 217 -0.49 18.03 14.93
CA SER A 217 0.29 17.31 13.94
C SER A 217 1.37 18.21 13.32
N TRP A 218 2.62 17.77 13.38
CA TRP A 218 3.78 18.45 12.77
C TRP A 218 4.09 17.94 11.35
N TRP A 219 3.28 17.03 10.81
CA TRP A 219 3.36 16.50 9.45
C TRP A 219 1.94 16.23 8.93
N ARG A 220 1.82 16.10 7.63
CA ARG A 220 0.61 15.61 6.96
C ARG A 220 0.96 14.96 5.64
N TYR A 221 0.15 14.02 5.20
CA TYR A 221 0.26 13.49 3.85
C TYR A 221 -0.19 14.53 2.83
N ARG A 222 0.44 14.46 1.67
CA ARG A 222 0.16 15.34 0.55
C ARG A 222 0.13 14.55 -0.76
N ILE A 223 -0.52 15.11 -1.75
CA ILE A 223 -0.35 14.64 -3.12
C ILE A 223 1.11 14.87 -3.57
N PRO A 224 1.66 14.01 -4.49
CA PRO A 224 3.01 14.18 -5.03
C PRO A 224 3.33 15.60 -5.52
N GLY A 225 4.46 16.11 -5.08
CA GLY A 225 4.94 17.45 -5.40
C GLY A 225 4.53 18.54 -4.41
N MET A 226 3.69 18.22 -3.42
CA MET A 226 3.26 19.16 -2.38
C MET A 226 3.92 18.86 -1.02
N GLY A 227 4.87 17.93 -0.97
CA GLY A 227 5.62 17.53 0.22
C GLY A 227 7.12 17.68 0.04
N SER A 228 7.88 16.78 0.66
CA SER A 228 9.34 16.87 0.78
C SER A 228 10.10 15.85 -0.09
N ILE A 229 9.42 15.00 -0.85
CA ILE A 229 10.06 13.96 -1.66
C ILE A 229 10.66 14.54 -2.92
N SER A 230 11.95 14.25 -3.20
CA SER A 230 12.59 14.51 -4.50
C SER A 230 12.12 13.49 -5.53
N TRP A 231 10.97 13.74 -6.16
CA TRP A 231 10.39 12.81 -7.14
C TRP A 231 11.31 12.54 -8.33
N ARG A 232 12.05 13.56 -8.78
CA ARG A 232 13.05 13.38 -9.84
C ARG A 232 14.09 12.33 -9.47
N GLU A 233 14.62 12.40 -8.24
CA GLU A 233 15.64 11.44 -7.79
C GLU A 233 15.02 10.07 -7.54
N PHE A 234 13.81 10.02 -6.98
CA PHE A 234 13.09 8.78 -6.77
C PHE A 234 12.86 8.01 -8.08
N PHE A 235 12.33 8.68 -9.11
CA PHE A 235 12.15 8.06 -10.42
C PHE A 235 13.48 7.66 -11.07
N SER A 236 14.54 8.46 -10.89
CA SER A 236 15.88 8.11 -11.39
C SER A 236 16.42 6.81 -10.75
N VAL A 237 16.18 6.61 -9.45
CA VAL A 237 16.54 5.37 -8.75
C VAL A 237 15.79 4.17 -9.31
N LEU A 238 14.46 4.28 -9.45
CA LEU A 238 13.64 3.20 -9.98
C LEU A 238 14.03 2.84 -11.42
N GLN A 239 14.22 3.83 -12.28
CA GLN A 239 14.68 3.63 -13.66
C GLN A 239 16.07 2.99 -13.71
N GLY A 240 17.01 3.46 -12.90
CA GLY A 240 18.35 2.90 -12.81
C GLY A 240 18.39 1.45 -12.34
N ALA A 241 17.41 1.05 -11.51
CA ALA A 241 17.21 -0.32 -11.06
C ALA A 241 16.43 -1.20 -12.06
N GLY A 242 15.95 -0.65 -13.18
CA GLY A 242 15.14 -1.36 -14.15
C GLY A 242 13.72 -1.69 -13.67
N TYR A 243 13.16 -0.88 -12.78
CA TYR A 243 11.81 -1.07 -12.28
C TYR A 243 10.76 -0.95 -13.40
N THR A 244 9.92 -1.96 -13.54
CA THR A 244 8.84 -2.04 -14.53
C THR A 244 7.47 -2.29 -13.91
N GLY A 245 7.40 -2.26 -12.58
CA GLY A 245 6.17 -2.48 -11.83
C GLY A 245 5.19 -1.30 -11.91
N ALA A 246 4.04 -1.47 -11.30
CA ALA A 246 3.03 -0.43 -11.24
C ALA A 246 3.39 0.67 -10.23
N MET A 247 2.91 1.88 -10.53
CA MET A 247 3.00 3.03 -9.64
C MET A 247 1.62 3.66 -9.50
N SER A 248 1.10 3.72 -8.29
CA SER A 248 -0.26 4.17 -8.03
C SER A 248 -0.28 5.40 -7.12
N VAL A 249 -0.98 6.44 -7.54
CA VAL A 249 -1.24 7.59 -6.65
C VAL A 249 -2.11 7.11 -5.50
N GLU A 250 -1.64 7.33 -4.29
CA GLU A 250 -2.43 7.22 -3.07
C GLU A 250 -2.76 8.63 -2.57
N GLN A 251 -4.06 8.93 -2.51
CA GLN A 251 -4.55 10.26 -2.18
C GLN A 251 -4.99 10.28 -0.71
N GLU A 252 -4.15 10.86 0.15
CA GLU A 252 -4.41 11.08 1.58
C GLU A 252 -4.14 12.54 1.98
N ASP A 253 -4.24 13.48 1.01
CA ASP A 253 -4.06 14.90 1.26
C ASP A 253 -5.34 15.52 1.85
N PRO A 254 -5.32 16.00 3.12
CA PRO A 254 -6.50 16.58 3.74
C PRO A 254 -6.99 17.87 3.05
N LEU A 255 -6.11 18.56 2.32
CA LEU A 255 -6.48 19.76 1.54
C LEU A 255 -7.24 19.41 0.24
N TYR A 256 -7.28 18.13 -0.11
CA TYR A 256 -8.05 17.58 -1.24
C TYR A 256 -9.10 16.57 -0.76
N GLY A 257 -9.64 16.78 0.44
CA GLY A 257 -10.80 16.05 0.95
C GLY A 257 -10.55 14.61 1.39
N ALA A 258 -9.30 14.22 1.69
CA ALA A 258 -9.01 12.86 2.18
C ALA A 258 -9.79 12.52 3.46
N ASP A 259 -9.91 13.48 4.38
CA ASP A 259 -10.60 13.28 5.66
C ASP A 259 -12.14 13.29 5.55
N ASN A 260 -12.69 13.65 4.38
CA ASN A 260 -14.11 13.91 4.18
C ASN A 260 -14.72 13.14 3.00
N ASN A 261 -14.17 11.99 2.65
CA ASN A 261 -14.76 11.16 1.60
C ASN A 261 -15.89 10.28 2.19
N PRO A 262 -17.18 10.63 1.98
CA PRO A 262 -18.31 10.08 2.75
C PRO A 262 -18.75 8.68 2.31
N GLY A 263 -18.17 8.11 1.28
CA GLY A 263 -18.62 6.85 0.72
C GLY A 263 -17.56 6.17 -0.16
N PRO A 264 -17.92 5.05 -0.83
CA PRO A 264 -16.96 4.33 -1.68
C PRO A 264 -16.64 5.06 -2.98
N ASP A 265 -17.52 5.94 -3.47
CA ASP A 265 -17.23 6.77 -4.64
C ASP A 265 -16.38 7.99 -4.24
N PHE A 266 -15.38 8.31 -5.06
CA PHE A 266 -14.55 9.48 -4.82
C PHE A 266 -15.35 10.78 -4.92
N SER A 267 -15.26 11.63 -3.90
CA SER A 267 -15.81 12.99 -3.92
C SER A 267 -15.11 13.88 -4.97
N SER A 268 -15.66 15.06 -5.27
CA SER A 268 -15.07 16.00 -6.23
C SER A 268 -13.67 16.45 -5.80
N ASP A 269 -13.48 16.77 -4.52
CA ASP A 269 -12.21 17.25 -4.00
C ASP A 269 -11.16 16.11 -3.99
N PHE A 270 -11.57 14.91 -3.62
CA PHE A 270 -10.74 13.73 -3.66
C PHE A 270 -10.27 13.42 -5.10
N LYS A 271 -11.18 13.50 -6.08
CA LYS A 271 -10.86 13.38 -7.51
C LYS A 271 -9.87 14.45 -7.98
N MET A 272 -10.01 15.68 -7.49
CA MET A 272 -9.07 16.75 -7.82
C MET A 272 -7.66 16.44 -7.35
N GLY A 273 -7.49 15.83 -6.17
CA GLY A 273 -6.19 15.37 -5.67
C GLY A 273 -5.51 14.40 -6.65
N PHE A 274 -6.21 13.42 -7.18
CA PHE A 274 -5.68 12.49 -8.20
C PHE A 274 -5.27 13.23 -9.49
N ILE A 275 -6.11 14.16 -9.96
CA ILE A 275 -5.83 14.94 -11.19
C ILE A 275 -4.56 15.77 -11.01
N MET A 276 -4.41 16.45 -9.89
CA MET A 276 -3.24 17.29 -9.60
C MET A 276 -1.97 16.47 -9.43
N ALA A 277 -2.04 15.36 -8.70
CA ALA A 277 -0.93 14.42 -8.57
C ALA A 277 -0.46 13.91 -9.94
N LYS A 278 -1.39 13.45 -10.78
CA LYS A 278 -1.07 12.97 -12.12
C LYS A 278 -0.40 14.04 -12.97
N ARG A 279 -0.92 15.27 -12.99
CA ARG A 279 -0.34 16.39 -13.75
C ARG A 279 1.13 16.64 -13.35
N TYR A 280 1.39 16.62 -12.04
CA TYR A 280 2.74 16.80 -11.54
C TYR A 280 3.67 15.65 -11.94
N LEU A 281 3.22 14.42 -11.81
CA LEU A 281 4.02 13.21 -12.05
C LEU A 281 4.29 12.94 -13.53
N THR A 282 3.43 13.41 -14.44
CA THR A 282 3.55 13.16 -15.90
C THR A 282 4.89 13.64 -16.47
N GLN A 283 5.54 14.62 -15.85
CA GLN A 283 6.86 15.10 -16.28
C GLN A 283 8.00 14.08 -16.05
N TYR A 284 7.79 13.07 -15.19
CA TYR A 284 8.82 12.07 -14.85
C TYR A 284 8.53 10.70 -15.46
N VAL A 285 7.29 10.43 -15.84
CA VAL A 285 6.86 9.16 -16.44
C VAL A 285 6.91 9.30 -17.95
N PRO A 286 7.66 8.45 -18.68
CA PRO A 286 7.63 8.47 -20.14
C PRO A 286 6.19 8.36 -20.65
N SER A 287 5.84 9.18 -21.64
CA SER A 287 4.59 8.98 -22.38
C SER A 287 4.64 7.60 -23.03
N ALA A 288 3.62 6.79 -22.76
CA ALA A 288 3.44 5.50 -23.40
C ALA A 288 3.19 5.66 -24.91
#